data_681806dd61315d31bda1b887875f4a8a
#
_entry.id   681806dd61315d31bda1b887875f4a8a
#
_cell.length_a   1.000
_cell.length_b   1.000
_cell.length_c   1.000
_cell.angle_alpha   90.00
_cell.angle_beta   90.00
_cell.angle_gamma   90.00
#
_symmetry.space_group_name_H-M   'P 1'
#
loop_
_entity.id
_entity.type
_entity.pdbx_description
1 polymer ?
#
loop_
_entity_poly.entity_id
_entity_poly.type
_entity_poly.pdbx_seq_one_letter_code
_entity_poly.pdbx_strand_id
1 'polypeptide(L)'
;MNPLDRAIFRTINGWPENQQEFWLFLSKGIGQPSVKIVLGLLLLGLLSFRQTRLGGVLVGTVWILANLITDLFKAAIPFQRPIYDLPDVIARIGGGSQMGTASAHSANMMCVAVCFLWRFKWWGTPWLVLAALVGVSRVYVGAHYPSQVLLGWTIGAMTAVIACGVADHAEKLWKMRKGESLDDAGSQPI
;
A
#
# COMPACT_ATOMS: atom_id res chain seq x y z
N MET A 1 -1.88 3.37 23.46
CA MET A 1 -1.18 4.15 22.43
C MET A 1 -0.32 5.25 23.05
N ASN A 2 0.81 5.60 22.40
CA ASN A 2 1.73 6.67 22.85
C ASN A 2 1.00 8.04 22.83
N PRO A 3 1.24 8.96 23.80
CA PRO A 3 0.67 10.31 23.81
C PRO A 3 0.91 11.10 22.52
N LEU A 4 2.09 10.98 21.92
CA LEU A 4 2.41 11.62 20.65
C LEU A 4 1.52 11.12 19.50
N ASP A 5 1.28 9.81 19.43
CA ASP A 5 0.43 9.19 18.41
C ASP A 5 -1.02 9.70 18.51
N ARG A 6 -1.53 9.83 19.74
CA ARG A 6 -2.85 10.42 20.01
C ARG A 6 -2.92 11.91 19.66
N ALA A 7 -1.86 12.67 19.93
CA ALA A 7 -1.81 14.10 19.61
C ALA A 7 -1.83 14.32 18.09
N ILE A 8 -0.99 13.62 17.33
CA ILE A 8 -0.96 13.69 15.87
C ILE A 8 -2.30 13.22 15.27
N PHE A 9 -2.88 12.14 15.85
CA PHE A 9 -4.20 11.66 15.44
C PHE A 9 -5.25 12.76 15.55
N ARG A 10 -5.39 13.38 16.74
CA ARG A 10 -6.38 14.44 16.99
C ARG A 10 -6.20 15.64 16.06
N THR A 11 -4.95 16.03 15.78
CA THR A 11 -4.65 17.12 14.85
C THR A 11 -5.20 16.81 13.45
N ILE A 12 -4.92 15.62 12.90
CA ILE A 12 -5.34 15.25 11.55
C ILE A 12 -6.84 14.92 11.51
N ASN A 13 -7.37 14.22 12.51
CA ASN A 13 -8.80 13.89 12.58
C ASN A 13 -9.67 15.13 12.76
N GLY A 14 -9.13 16.19 13.39
CA GLY A 14 -9.78 17.50 13.56
C GLY A 14 -9.65 18.45 12.36
N TRP A 15 -9.06 18.05 11.23
CA TRP A 15 -9.01 18.90 10.05
C TRP A 15 -10.40 19.28 9.53
N PRO A 16 -10.51 20.45 8.81
CA PRO A 16 -11.78 21.01 8.40
C PRO A 16 -12.66 20.05 7.58
N GLU A 17 -13.96 20.15 7.76
CA GLU A 17 -14.95 19.31 7.05
C GLU A 17 -15.07 19.61 5.56
N ASN A 18 -14.68 20.80 5.11
CA ASN A 18 -14.69 21.17 3.70
C ASN A 18 -13.77 20.28 2.83
N GLN A 19 -12.85 19.53 3.45
CA GLN A 19 -11.97 18.56 2.78
C GLN A 19 -12.48 17.13 2.89
N GLN A 20 -13.63 16.91 3.52
CA GLN A 20 -14.12 15.58 3.87
C GLN A 20 -14.33 14.68 2.66
N GLU A 21 -14.91 15.18 1.58
CA GLU A 21 -15.16 14.40 0.37
C GLU A 21 -13.87 13.88 -0.26
N PHE A 22 -12.84 14.71 -0.31
CA PHE A 22 -11.53 14.33 -0.82
C PHE A 22 -10.91 13.20 0.00
N TRP A 23 -10.87 13.34 1.33
CA TRP A 23 -10.29 12.33 2.20
C TRP A 23 -11.12 11.04 2.27
N LEU A 24 -12.44 11.14 2.19
CA LEU A 24 -13.32 9.97 2.08
C LEU A 24 -13.13 9.25 0.76
N PHE A 25 -12.96 9.97 -0.35
CA PHE A 25 -12.64 9.38 -1.65
C PHE A 25 -11.33 8.59 -1.59
N LEU A 26 -10.26 9.15 -1.04
CA LEU A 26 -8.99 8.46 -0.87
C LEU A 26 -9.09 7.23 0.06
N SER A 27 -9.88 7.36 1.15
CA SER A 27 -10.02 6.29 2.14
C SER A 27 -10.90 5.13 1.69
N LYS A 28 -12.00 5.40 0.97
CA LYS A 28 -12.99 4.42 0.51
C LYS A 28 -12.87 4.10 -0.97
N GLY A 29 -12.22 4.97 -1.76
CA GLY A 29 -12.20 4.91 -3.23
C GLY A 29 -11.70 3.56 -3.75
N ILE A 30 -10.61 3.03 -3.20
CA ILE A 30 -10.07 1.71 -3.59
C ILE A 30 -11.09 0.58 -3.36
N GLY A 31 -12.00 0.74 -2.40
CA GLY A 31 -13.09 -0.20 -2.14
C GLY A 31 -14.26 -0.11 -3.14
N GLN A 32 -14.36 0.97 -3.88
CA GLN A 32 -15.45 1.20 -4.85
C GLN A 32 -15.36 0.22 -6.03
N PRO A 33 -16.49 -0.35 -6.48
CA PRO A 33 -16.51 -1.28 -7.63
C PRO A 33 -15.88 -0.69 -8.89
N SER A 34 -16.16 0.57 -9.20
CA SER A 34 -15.60 1.29 -10.35
C SER A 34 -14.07 1.37 -10.30
N VAL A 35 -13.51 1.71 -9.14
CA VAL A 35 -12.05 1.80 -8.96
C VAL A 35 -11.41 0.41 -9.05
N LYS A 36 -12.03 -0.62 -8.48
CA LYS A 36 -11.55 -2.01 -8.62
C LYS A 36 -11.53 -2.47 -10.08
N ILE A 37 -12.56 -2.12 -10.86
CA ILE A 37 -12.59 -2.43 -12.30
C ILE A 37 -11.43 -1.73 -13.02
N VAL A 38 -11.22 -0.42 -12.78
CA VAL A 38 -10.10 0.32 -13.39
C VAL A 38 -8.76 -0.28 -13.01
N LEU A 39 -8.54 -0.58 -11.72
CA LEU A 39 -7.30 -1.23 -11.27
C LEU A 39 -7.12 -2.63 -11.87
N GLY A 40 -8.20 -3.40 -12.02
CA GLY A 40 -8.20 -4.69 -12.69
C GLY A 40 -7.83 -4.58 -14.18
N LEU A 41 -8.38 -3.61 -14.89
CA LEU A 41 -8.05 -3.34 -16.29
C LEU A 41 -6.59 -2.88 -16.45
N LEU A 42 -6.07 -2.03 -15.54
CA LEU A 42 -4.67 -1.63 -15.52
C LEU A 42 -3.76 -2.84 -15.28
N LEU A 43 -4.11 -3.71 -14.33
CA LEU A 43 -3.37 -4.94 -14.07
C LEU A 43 -3.38 -5.87 -15.29
N LEU A 44 -4.53 -6.06 -15.94
CA LEU A 44 -4.65 -6.84 -17.18
C LEU A 44 -3.80 -6.22 -18.29
N GLY A 45 -3.78 -4.89 -18.41
CA GLY A 45 -2.89 -4.18 -19.33
C GLY A 45 -1.42 -4.50 -19.07
N LEU A 46 -0.96 -4.41 -17.82
CA LEU A 46 0.41 -4.77 -17.45
C LEU A 46 0.74 -6.24 -17.77
N LEU A 47 -0.20 -7.15 -17.56
CA LEU A 47 -0.02 -8.59 -17.84
C LEU A 47 -0.02 -8.92 -19.34
N SER A 48 -0.68 -8.12 -20.15
CA SER A 48 -0.81 -8.34 -21.60
C SER A 48 0.47 -8.08 -22.37
N PHE A 49 1.30 -7.14 -21.92
CA PHE A 49 2.55 -6.81 -22.61
C PHE A 49 3.74 -7.54 -21.98
N ARG A 50 4.56 -8.20 -22.81
CA ARG A 50 5.72 -9.00 -22.38
C ARG A 50 6.68 -8.18 -21.50
N GLN A 51 6.87 -6.90 -21.81
CA GLN A 51 7.80 -6.00 -21.11
C GLN A 51 7.34 -5.64 -19.68
N THR A 52 6.04 -5.55 -19.45
CA THR A 52 5.45 -5.15 -18.15
C THR A 52 4.87 -6.31 -17.35
N ARG A 53 4.76 -7.50 -17.95
CA ARG A 53 4.10 -8.68 -17.36
C ARG A 53 4.67 -9.06 -15.99
N LEU A 54 5.99 -9.08 -15.85
CA LEU A 54 6.62 -9.41 -14.57
C LEU A 54 6.25 -8.37 -13.49
N GLY A 55 6.23 -7.08 -13.86
CA GLY A 55 5.75 -6.01 -12.97
C GLY A 55 4.30 -6.21 -12.54
N GLY A 56 3.41 -6.57 -13.47
CA GLY A 56 2.02 -6.88 -13.16
C GLY A 56 1.85 -8.07 -12.21
N VAL A 57 2.58 -9.16 -12.46
CA VAL A 57 2.60 -10.33 -11.56
C VAL A 57 3.09 -9.95 -10.17
N LEU A 58 4.18 -9.19 -10.09
CA LEU A 58 4.73 -8.72 -8.82
C LEU A 58 3.71 -7.88 -8.04
N VAL A 59 3.10 -6.88 -8.68
CA VAL A 59 2.09 -6.02 -8.04
C VAL A 59 0.94 -6.86 -7.47
N GLY A 60 0.41 -7.81 -8.23
CA GLY A 60 -0.65 -8.70 -7.74
C GLY A 60 -0.20 -9.56 -6.55
N THR A 61 0.99 -10.15 -6.65
CA THR A 61 1.54 -11.01 -5.61
C THR A 61 1.82 -10.25 -4.31
N VAL A 62 2.50 -9.10 -4.39
CA VAL A 62 2.83 -8.32 -3.17
C VAL A 62 1.60 -7.75 -2.51
N TRP A 63 0.55 -7.41 -3.28
CA TRP A 63 -0.72 -6.95 -2.73
C TRP A 63 -1.38 -8.05 -1.87
N ILE A 64 -1.40 -9.28 -2.36
CA ILE A 64 -1.93 -10.44 -1.60
C ILE A 64 -1.09 -10.69 -0.35
N LEU A 65 0.24 -10.71 -0.49
CA LEU A 65 1.17 -10.95 0.64
C LEU A 65 1.08 -9.86 1.70
N ALA A 66 1.00 -8.58 1.30
CA ALA A 66 0.88 -7.46 2.24
C ALA A 66 -0.43 -7.54 3.05
N ASN A 67 -1.55 -7.94 2.43
CA ASN A 67 -2.80 -8.21 3.16
C ASN A 67 -2.64 -9.34 4.16
N LEU A 68 -2.10 -10.48 3.74
CA LEU A 68 -1.89 -11.63 4.60
C LEU A 68 -1.01 -11.28 5.81
N ILE A 69 0.10 -10.58 5.58
CA ILE A 69 1.02 -10.15 6.65
C ILE A 69 0.32 -9.18 7.60
N THR A 70 -0.43 -8.18 7.08
CA THR A 70 -1.17 -7.26 7.95
C THR A 70 -2.24 -7.95 8.78
N ASP A 71 -2.90 -8.97 8.24
CA ASP A 71 -3.92 -9.74 8.97
C ASP A 71 -3.29 -10.63 10.05
N LEU A 72 -2.13 -11.21 9.78
CA LEU A 72 -1.33 -11.93 10.79
C LEU A 72 -0.90 -10.99 11.93
N PHE A 73 -0.44 -9.78 11.61
CA PHE A 73 -0.08 -8.78 12.63
C PHE A 73 -1.28 -8.39 13.50
N LYS A 74 -2.47 -8.21 12.92
CA LYS A 74 -3.70 -7.92 13.67
C LYS A 74 -4.11 -9.06 14.61
N ALA A 75 -3.90 -10.30 14.15
CA ALA A 75 -4.19 -11.48 14.96
C ALA A 75 -3.19 -11.67 16.11
N ALA A 76 -1.89 -11.42 15.84
CA ALA A 76 -0.82 -11.65 16.81
C ALA A 76 -0.70 -10.53 17.86
N ILE A 77 -0.94 -9.29 17.47
CA ILE A 77 -0.74 -8.08 18.29
C ILE A 77 -1.98 -7.19 18.18
N PRO A 78 -3.05 -7.46 18.93
CA PRO A 78 -4.32 -6.76 18.76
C PRO A 78 -4.31 -5.36 19.41
N PHE A 79 -4.00 -4.33 18.63
CA PHE A 79 -4.20 -2.93 19.03
C PHE A 79 -5.54 -2.37 18.54
N GLN A 80 -6.25 -1.66 19.39
CA GLN A 80 -7.52 -1.05 19.04
C GLN A 80 -7.35 0.12 18.07
N ARG A 81 -8.40 0.37 17.27
CA ARG A 81 -8.50 1.56 16.42
C ARG A 81 -8.95 2.77 17.25
N PRO A 82 -8.63 4.01 16.80
CA PRO A 82 -9.04 5.23 17.49
C PRO A 82 -10.53 5.27 17.82
N ILE A 83 -11.38 4.89 16.87
CA ILE A 83 -12.85 4.90 17.01
C ILE A 83 -13.36 4.05 18.18
N TYR A 84 -12.57 3.09 18.67
CA TYR A 84 -12.91 2.23 19.81
C TYR A 84 -12.09 2.54 21.06
N ASP A 85 -11.02 3.36 20.95
CA ASP A 85 -10.08 3.69 22.04
C ASP A 85 -10.29 5.09 22.59
N LEU A 86 -10.85 6.03 21.81
CA LEU A 86 -11.02 7.43 22.20
C LEU A 86 -12.49 7.86 22.11
N PRO A 87 -13.02 8.59 23.12
CA PRO A 87 -14.40 9.06 23.12
C PRO A 87 -14.64 10.26 22.19
N ASP A 88 -13.58 10.99 21.81
CA ASP A 88 -13.62 12.26 21.08
C ASP A 88 -13.26 12.12 19.57
N VAL A 89 -13.37 10.91 19.03
CA VAL A 89 -13.07 10.66 17.60
C VAL A 89 -14.19 11.17 16.70
N ILE A 90 -13.82 11.95 15.69
CA ILE A 90 -14.71 12.27 14.57
C ILE A 90 -14.71 11.08 13.61
N ALA A 91 -15.66 10.18 13.82
CA ALA A 91 -15.80 8.95 13.02
C ALA A 91 -16.50 9.25 11.68
N ARG A 92 -15.73 9.43 10.61
CA ARG A 92 -16.25 9.71 9.27
C ARG A 92 -16.55 8.46 8.43
N ILE A 93 -16.19 7.30 8.95
CA ILE A 93 -16.53 5.99 8.34
C ILE A 93 -17.10 5.07 9.40
N GLY A 94 -17.96 4.14 8.99
CA GLY A 94 -18.45 3.09 9.88
C GLY A 94 -17.30 2.22 10.40
N GLY A 95 -17.49 1.70 11.62
CA GLY A 95 -16.52 0.82 12.26
C GLY A 95 -16.29 -0.44 11.41
N GLY A 96 -15.06 -0.85 11.27
CA GLY A 96 -14.68 -2.17 10.77
C GLY A 96 -14.34 -3.07 11.95
N SER A 97 -13.41 -4.01 11.76
CA SER A 97 -12.83 -4.77 12.86
C SER A 97 -12.33 -3.84 13.96
N GLN A 98 -12.58 -4.19 15.21
CA GLN A 98 -12.12 -3.42 16.36
C GLN A 98 -10.59 -3.30 16.42
N MET A 99 -9.90 -4.33 15.96
CA MET A 99 -8.44 -4.39 15.91
C MET A 99 -7.89 -3.76 14.63
N GLY A 100 -6.87 -2.92 14.78
CA GLY A 100 -6.30 -2.11 13.71
C GLY A 100 -4.80 -1.97 13.74
N THR A 101 -4.06 -2.96 14.24
CA THR A 101 -2.60 -2.93 14.49
C THR A 101 -1.79 -2.39 13.32
N ALA A 102 -2.09 -2.84 12.09
CA ALA A 102 -1.51 -2.29 10.87
C ALA A 102 -2.62 -1.93 9.88
N SER A 103 -2.46 -0.80 9.19
CA SER A 103 -3.39 -0.38 8.14
C SER A 103 -3.15 -1.15 6.86
N ALA A 104 -4.05 -2.07 6.50
CA ALA A 104 -3.98 -2.82 5.23
C ALA A 104 -4.06 -1.90 4.01
N HIS A 105 -4.84 -0.81 4.05
CA HIS A 105 -4.88 0.19 2.97
C HIS A 105 -3.51 0.83 2.76
N SER A 106 -2.83 1.20 3.86
CA SER A 106 -1.49 1.79 3.81
C SER A 106 -0.46 0.79 3.29
N ALA A 107 -0.52 -0.47 3.74
CA ALA A 107 0.37 -1.53 3.27
C ALA A 107 0.19 -1.79 1.77
N ASN A 108 -1.04 -1.93 1.32
CA ASN A 108 -1.38 -2.18 -0.09
C ASN A 108 -0.91 -1.06 -1.02
N MET A 109 -1.14 0.19 -0.64
CA MET A 109 -0.70 1.31 -1.46
C MET A 109 0.81 1.45 -1.50
N MET A 110 1.48 1.23 -0.38
CA MET A 110 2.94 1.29 -0.30
C MET A 110 3.60 0.15 -1.07
N CYS A 111 3.10 -1.08 -0.99
CA CYS A 111 3.68 -2.19 -1.75
C CYS A 111 3.55 -1.98 -3.27
N VAL A 112 2.41 -1.48 -3.74
CA VAL A 112 2.23 -1.09 -5.15
C VAL A 112 3.22 0.00 -5.55
N ALA A 113 3.33 1.07 -4.75
CA ALA A 113 4.22 2.18 -5.01
C ALA A 113 5.68 1.74 -5.12
N VAL A 114 6.15 0.90 -4.20
CA VAL A 114 7.54 0.38 -4.22
C VAL A 114 7.77 -0.53 -5.41
N CYS A 115 6.83 -1.40 -5.78
CA CYS A 115 6.94 -2.22 -7.00
C CYS A 115 7.03 -1.36 -8.27
N PHE A 116 6.22 -0.30 -8.37
CA PHE A 116 6.29 0.61 -9.51
C PHE A 116 7.62 1.38 -9.55
N LEU A 117 8.13 1.86 -8.40
CA LEU A 117 9.45 2.48 -8.32
C LEU A 117 10.55 1.51 -8.75
N TRP A 118 10.48 0.27 -8.30
CA TRP A 118 11.49 -0.75 -8.61
C TRP A 118 11.53 -1.08 -10.11
N ARG A 119 10.35 -1.29 -10.72
CA ARG A 119 10.26 -1.74 -12.12
C ARG A 119 10.21 -0.60 -13.14
N PHE A 120 9.62 0.55 -12.80
CA PHE A 120 9.36 1.66 -13.71
C PHE A 120 10.05 2.96 -13.27
N LYS A 121 11.00 2.87 -12.32
CA LYS A 121 11.83 4.01 -11.87
C LYS A 121 10.96 5.18 -11.39
N TRP A 122 11.26 6.39 -11.82
CA TRP A 122 10.58 7.60 -11.39
C TRP A 122 9.06 7.64 -11.68
N TRP A 123 8.56 6.85 -12.63
CA TRP A 123 7.11 6.66 -12.86
C TRP A 123 6.37 6.07 -11.67
N GLY A 124 7.08 5.50 -10.72
CA GLY A 124 6.53 5.06 -9.44
C GLY A 124 6.27 6.18 -8.45
N THR A 125 6.84 7.38 -8.64
CA THR A 125 6.70 8.50 -7.70
C THR A 125 5.25 8.93 -7.45
N PRO A 126 4.35 9.04 -8.45
CA PRO A 126 2.94 9.35 -8.21
C PRO A 126 2.26 8.35 -7.28
N TRP A 127 2.65 7.08 -7.34
CA TRP A 127 2.11 6.04 -6.47
C TRP A 127 2.57 6.19 -5.02
N LEU A 128 3.81 6.68 -4.77
CA LEU A 128 4.27 7.03 -3.41
C LEU A 128 3.44 8.18 -2.82
N VAL A 129 3.21 9.22 -3.61
CA VAL A 129 2.36 10.33 -3.18
C VAL A 129 0.96 9.83 -2.84
N LEU A 130 0.38 8.98 -3.69
CA LEU A 130 -0.92 8.38 -3.44
C LEU A 130 -0.93 7.50 -2.18
N ALA A 131 0.13 6.71 -1.96
CA ALA A 131 0.27 5.89 -0.75
C ALA A 131 0.34 6.75 0.52
N ALA A 132 1.05 7.89 0.48
CA ALA A 132 1.09 8.85 1.58
C ALA A 132 -0.29 9.46 1.85
N LEU A 133 -0.97 9.94 0.81
CA LEU A 133 -2.31 10.53 0.92
C LEU A 133 -3.34 9.53 1.44
N VAL A 134 -3.32 8.29 0.95
CA VAL A 134 -4.19 7.22 1.47
C VAL A 134 -3.89 6.93 2.93
N GLY A 135 -2.62 6.88 3.35
CA GLY A 135 -2.27 6.72 4.76
C GLY A 135 -2.83 7.84 5.63
N VAL A 136 -2.64 9.09 5.24
CA VAL A 136 -3.20 10.27 5.95
C VAL A 136 -4.73 10.20 5.99
N SER A 137 -5.37 9.81 4.89
CA SER A 137 -6.84 9.67 4.86
C SER A 137 -7.36 8.69 5.90
N ARG A 138 -6.61 7.60 6.21
CA ARG A 138 -7.01 6.62 7.25
C ARG A 138 -7.00 7.22 8.65
N VAL A 139 -6.11 8.18 8.91
CA VAL A 139 -6.06 8.94 10.17
C VAL A 139 -7.21 9.94 10.21
N TYR A 140 -7.40 10.72 9.13
CA TYR A 140 -8.46 11.72 9.01
C TYR A 140 -9.87 11.14 9.26
N VAL A 141 -10.16 9.98 8.69
CA VAL A 141 -11.49 9.35 8.84
C VAL A 141 -11.69 8.63 10.19
N GLY A 142 -10.70 8.64 11.08
CA GLY A 142 -10.78 8.02 12.41
C GLY A 142 -10.49 6.51 12.44
N ALA A 143 -10.03 5.93 11.33
CA ALA A 143 -9.86 4.48 11.19
C ALA A 143 -8.58 3.93 11.83
N HIS A 144 -7.50 4.70 11.80
CA HIS A 144 -6.18 4.25 12.26
C HIS A 144 -5.40 5.37 12.93
N TYR A 145 -4.56 5.01 13.90
CA TYR A 145 -3.52 5.88 14.44
C TYR A 145 -2.38 6.07 13.42
N PRO A 146 -1.62 7.19 13.48
CA PRO A 146 -0.42 7.39 12.66
C PRO A 146 0.56 6.22 12.71
N SER A 147 0.83 5.67 13.90
CA SER A 147 1.71 4.50 14.08
C SER A 147 1.20 3.25 13.34
N GLN A 148 -0.11 3.02 13.31
CA GLN A 148 -0.71 1.90 12.58
C GLN A 148 -0.59 2.08 11.04
N VAL A 149 -0.62 3.33 10.57
CA VAL A 149 -0.35 3.69 9.16
C VAL A 149 1.12 3.46 8.82
N LEU A 150 2.04 3.94 9.67
CA LEU A 150 3.49 3.75 9.50
C LEU A 150 3.86 2.27 9.48
N LEU A 151 3.29 1.47 10.39
CA LEU A 151 3.50 0.03 10.38
C LEU A 151 2.99 -0.61 9.09
N GLY A 152 1.82 -0.18 8.60
CA GLY A 152 1.30 -0.61 7.31
C GLY A 152 2.26 -0.28 6.16
N TRP A 153 2.77 0.96 6.09
CA TRP A 153 3.76 1.35 5.08
C TRP A 153 5.04 0.52 5.17
N THR A 154 5.54 0.27 6.37
CA THR A 154 6.74 -0.57 6.58
C THR A 154 6.52 -1.99 6.07
N ILE A 155 5.39 -2.62 6.42
CA ILE A 155 5.04 -3.96 5.94
C ILE A 155 4.95 -3.97 4.42
N GLY A 156 4.23 -3.01 3.82
CA GLY A 156 4.08 -2.91 2.37
C GLY A 156 5.40 -2.73 1.65
N ALA A 157 6.24 -1.81 2.12
CA ALA A 157 7.56 -1.54 1.53
C ALA A 157 8.48 -2.76 1.61
N MET A 158 8.60 -3.39 2.79
CA MET A 158 9.44 -4.57 2.97
C MET A 158 8.99 -5.75 2.12
N THR A 159 7.67 -6.00 2.06
CA THR A 159 7.10 -7.07 1.22
C THR A 159 7.48 -6.84 -0.25
N ALA A 160 7.34 -5.62 -0.74
CA ALA A 160 7.66 -5.29 -2.13
C ALA A 160 9.17 -5.39 -2.42
N VAL A 161 10.03 -4.86 -1.56
CA VAL A 161 11.50 -4.93 -1.72
C VAL A 161 11.97 -6.38 -1.77
N ILE A 162 11.50 -7.21 -0.84
CA ILE A 162 11.86 -8.64 -0.81
C ILE A 162 11.37 -9.35 -2.08
N ALA A 163 10.11 -9.17 -2.47
CA ALA A 163 9.54 -9.84 -3.63
C ALA A 163 10.22 -9.41 -4.94
N CYS A 164 10.49 -8.11 -5.11
CA CYS A 164 11.20 -7.59 -6.29
C CYS A 164 12.64 -8.11 -6.34
N GLY A 165 13.35 -8.11 -5.21
CA GLY A 165 14.71 -8.66 -5.15
C GLY A 165 14.78 -10.16 -5.46
N VAL A 166 13.82 -10.94 -4.95
CA VAL A 166 13.71 -12.38 -5.28
C VAL A 166 13.43 -12.58 -6.77
N ALA A 167 12.54 -11.77 -7.35
CA ALA A 167 12.22 -11.86 -8.77
C ALA A 167 13.41 -11.52 -9.66
N ASP A 168 14.15 -10.45 -9.35
CA ASP A 168 15.36 -10.06 -10.08
C ASP A 168 16.46 -11.14 -9.97
N HIS A 169 16.62 -11.74 -8.79
CA HIS A 169 17.56 -12.83 -8.60
C HIS A 169 17.17 -14.08 -9.41
N ALA A 170 15.90 -14.45 -9.39
CA ALA A 170 15.39 -15.58 -10.18
C ALA A 170 15.53 -15.33 -11.68
N GLU A 171 15.26 -14.12 -12.17
CA GLU A 171 15.47 -13.74 -13.57
C GLU A 171 16.95 -13.85 -13.97
N LYS A 172 17.87 -13.39 -13.11
CA LYS A 172 19.31 -13.51 -13.33
C LYS A 172 19.76 -14.97 -13.44
N LEU A 173 19.32 -15.83 -12.51
CA LEU A 173 19.65 -17.26 -12.55
C LEU A 173 19.12 -17.94 -13.79
N TRP A 174 17.91 -17.57 -14.23
CA TRP A 174 17.31 -18.13 -15.43
C TRP A 174 18.08 -17.75 -16.70
N LYS A 175 18.51 -16.49 -16.85
CA LYS A 175 19.35 -16.01 -17.96
C LYS A 175 20.70 -16.73 -18.00
N MET A 176 21.37 -16.86 -16.84
CA MET A 176 22.64 -17.61 -16.77
C MET A 176 22.50 -19.07 -17.21
N ARG A 177 21.38 -19.75 -16.84
CA ARG A 177 21.13 -21.14 -17.30
C ARG A 177 20.92 -21.25 -18.80
N LYS A 178 20.43 -20.19 -19.44
CA LYS A 178 20.26 -20.13 -20.91
C LYS A 178 21.49 -19.72 -21.68
N GLY A 179 22.58 -19.33 -21.01
CA GLY A 179 23.79 -18.82 -21.66
C GLY A 179 23.61 -17.41 -22.23
N GLU A 180 22.57 -16.66 -21.81
CA GLU A 180 22.33 -15.28 -22.23
C GLU A 180 23.28 -14.35 -21.44
N SER A 181 23.95 -13.40 -22.14
CA SER A 181 24.83 -12.45 -21.45
C SER A 181 24.02 -11.50 -20.55
N LEU A 182 24.59 -11.15 -19.40
CA LEU A 182 23.94 -10.24 -18.43
C LEU A 182 23.95 -8.78 -18.92
N ASP A 183 24.73 -8.45 -19.95
CA ASP A 183 24.92 -7.08 -20.44
C ASP A 183 23.77 -6.58 -21.32
N ASP A 184 22.95 -7.48 -21.88
CA ASP A 184 21.79 -7.10 -22.70
C ASP A 184 20.61 -6.49 -21.92
N ALA A 185 20.65 -6.52 -20.60
CA ALA A 185 19.56 -6.01 -19.75
C ALA A 185 19.62 -4.49 -19.50
N GLY A 186 20.75 -3.83 -19.80
CA GLY A 186 20.97 -2.38 -19.56
C GLY A 186 20.67 -1.47 -20.76
N SER A 187 20.46 -2.03 -21.96
CA SER A 187 20.44 -1.26 -23.21
C SER A 187 19.06 -1.14 -23.88
N GLN A 188 17.98 -1.58 -23.24
CA GLN A 188 16.65 -1.34 -23.79
C GLN A 188 16.17 0.05 -23.30
N PRO A 189 16.06 1.06 -24.19
CA PRO A 189 15.43 2.32 -23.86
C PRO A 189 13.94 2.10 -23.61
N ILE A 190 13.41 2.79 -22.59
CA ILE A 190 12.00 2.86 -22.22
C ILE A 190 11.27 3.75 -23.24
#